data_e2ab5e90372310856d65e945b35254f4
#
_entry.id   e2ab5e90372310856d65e945b35254f4
#
_cell.length_a   1.000
_cell.length_b   1.000
_cell.length_c   1.000
_cell.angle_alpha   90.00
_cell.angle_beta   90.00
_cell.angle_gamma   90.00
#
_symmetry.space_group_name_H-M   'P 1'
#
loop_
_entity.id
_entity.type
_entity.pdbx_description
1 polymer ?
#
loop_
_entity_poly.entity_id
_entity_poly.type
_entity_poly.pdbx_seq_one_letter_code
_entity_poly.pdbx_strand_id
1 'polypeptide(L)'
;LERKKDNDISSATVVKADAIARSGEGGLLQGVAGKTSGVLITATAGDPGAGAFIQIRGQNTILGDSSPLIIVDGVPVSNSNFGSSTAGVVQQSRLNDIPASDIESMTVLKGAAAAAVWGSGAANGVIVIQTKKGKAGGGLKVSFSSSLSIDEVNREHEKQGLYGQGSRGVWSSNAGGASWGDKISDRSGAANTLNTSGAFFVGDVTGATYYPITEKNSREVYNQANRDQIFRTGITQNYNLGINFSANEKSSTYFSYSKLDQKGVINGLSDYDRNTFRINTINKISDKIETRINTSYIN
;
A
#
# COMPACT_ATOMS: atom_id res chain seq x y z
N LEU A 1 8.23 -6.47 30.17
CA LEU A 1 7.34 -6.96 31.22
C LEU A 1 6.41 -8.00 30.59
N GLU A 2 6.76 -9.28 30.67
CA GLU A 2 5.86 -10.38 30.34
C GLU A 2 4.87 -10.52 31.50
N ARG A 3 3.65 -10.00 31.35
CA ARG A 3 2.55 -10.29 32.26
C ARG A 3 1.77 -11.50 31.77
N LYS A 4 1.39 -12.38 32.67
CA LYS A 4 0.49 -13.49 32.36
C LYS A 4 -0.85 -12.94 31.84
N LYS A 5 -1.33 -13.50 30.76
CA LYS A 5 -2.53 -13.08 30.01
C LYS A 5 -3.80 -12.99 30.86
N ASP A 6 -3.88 -13.74 31.96
CA ASP A 6 -5.06 -13.84 32.81
C ASP A 6 -5.24 -12.69 33.81
N ASN A 7 -4.20 -11.83 33.99
CA ASN A 7 -4.23 -10.68 34.90
C ASN A 7 -4.20 -9.33 34.17
N ASP A 8 -4.33 -9.31 32.85
CA ASP A 8 -4.25 -8.08 32.07
C ASP A 8 -5.66 -7.54 31.81
N ILE A 9 -6.05 -6.57 32.63
CA ILE A 9 -7.32 -5.82 32.47
C ILE A 9 -7.26 -4.91 31.21
N SER A 10 -6.07 -4.74 30.61
CA SER A 10 -5.89 -3.96 29.39
C SER A 10 -6.31 -4.77 28.17
N SER A 11 -7.14 -4.16 27.31
CA SER A 11 -7.52 -4.75 26.03
C SER A 11 -6.34 -4.73 25.05
N ALA A 12 -5.39 -5.66 25.24
CA ALA A 12 -4.27 -5.88 24.35
C ALA A 12 -4.56 -7.04 23.39
N THR A 13 -4.25 -6.89 22.12
CA THR A 13 -4.32 -7.96 21.13
C THR A 13 -2.95 -8.17 20.51
N VAL A 14 -2.46 -9.41 20.53
CA VAL A 14 -1.16 -9.79 19.96
C VAL A 14 -1.38 -10.56 18.67
N VAL A 15 -0.79 -10.08 17.58
CA VAL A 15 -0.72 -10.76 16.28
C VAL A 15 0.68 -11.30 16.10
N LYS A 16 0.82 -12.62 15.94
CA LYS A 16 2.12 -13.28 15.75
C LYS A 16 2.60 -13.19 14.30
N ALA A 17 3.91 -13.28 14.09
CA ALA A 17 4.58 -13.29 12.81
C ALA A 17 3.92 -14.19 11.75
N ASP A 18 3.60 -15.43 12.12
CA ASP A 18 3.01 -16.40 11.18
C ASP A 18 1.68 -15.93 10.61
N ALA A 19 0.87 -15.24 11.42
CA ALA A 19 -0.41 -14.72 10.95
C ALA A 19 -0.21 -13.55 9.96
N ILE A 20 0.85 -12.76 10.14
CA ILE A 20 1.18 -11.63 9.25
C ILE A 20 1.78 -12.16 7.94
N ALA A 21 2.73 -13.09 8.03
CA ALA A 21 3.43 -13.64 6.88
C ALA A 21 2.51 -14.44 5.93
N ARG A 22 1.49 -15.13 6.46
CA ARG A 22 0.53 -15.92 5.67
C ARG A 22 -0.40 -15.09 4.78
N SER A 23 -0.49 -13.77 4.99
CA SER A 23 -1.33 -12.93 4.13
C SER A 23 -0.76 -12.78 2.72
N GLY A 24 0.56 -12.99 2.53
CA GLY A 24 1.22 -12.78 1.23
C GLY A 24 1.33 -11.32 0.81
N GLU A 25 0.85 -10.40 1.65
CA GLU A 25 0.84 -8.97 1.37
C GLU A 25 2.26 -8.37 1.40
N GLY A 26 2.55 -7.49 0.46
CA GLY A 26 3.85 -6.80 0.39
C GLY A 26 4.07 -5.79 1.51
N GLY A 27 3.01 -5.25 2.09
CA GLY A 27 3.02 -4.26 3.15
C GLY A 27 2.62 -4.82 4.51
N LEU A 28 3.26 -4.31 5.58
CA LEU A 28 2.93 -4.70 6.96
C LEU A 28 1.46 -4.44 7.30
N LEU A 29 0.96 -3.26 6.95
CA LEU A 29 -0.38 -2.82 7.34
C LEU A 29 -1.46 -3.65 6.67
N GLN A 30 -1.29 -3.95 5.39
CA GLN A 30 -2.19 -4.83 4.64
C GLN A 30 -2.20 -6.24 5.24
N GLY A 31 -1.02 -6.74 5.62
CA GLY A 31 -0.88 -8.06 6.24
C GLY A 31 -1.59 -8.22 7.58
N VAL A 32 -1.90 -7.13 8.27
CA VAL A 32 -2.57 -7.12 9.58
C VAL A 32 -4.05 -6.75 9.48
N ALA A 33 -4.48 -6.19 8.35
CA ALA A 33 -5.88 -5.82 8.14
C ALA A 33 -6.82 -7.01 8.42
N GLY A 34 -7.87 -6.77 9.18
CA GLY A 34 -8.86 -7.80 9.56
C GLY A 34 -8.41 -8.83 10.62
N LYS A 35 -7.14 -8.81 11.07
CA LYS A 35 -6.63 -9.80 12.05
C LYS A 35 -6.73 -9.34 13.50
N THR A 36 -7.11 -8.11 13.72
CA THR A 36 -7.23 -7.53 15.07
C THR A 36 -8.60 -6.91 15.25
N SER A 37 -9.38 -7.39 16.20
CA SER A 37 -10.70 -6.82 16.50
C SER A 37 -10.58 -5.36 16.93
N GLY A 38 -11.49 -4.49 16.46
CA GLY A 38 -11.52 -3.07 16.79
C GLY A 38 -10.36 -2.24 16.22
N VAL A 39 -9.64 -2.76 15.23
CA VAL A 39 -8.66 -2.03 14.42
C VAL A 39 -9.14 -2.02 12.98
N LEU A 40 -9.36 -0.82 12.46
CA LEU A 40 -9.65 -0.59 11.04
C LEU A 40 -8.36 -0.15 10.35
N ILE A 41 -7.99 -0.85 9.31
CA ILE A 41 -6.86 -0.48 8.44
C ILE A 41 -7.43 -0.33 7.03
N THR A 42 -7.37 0.87 6.49
CA THR A 42 -7.87 1.19 5.16
C THR A 42 -6.72 1.73 4.33
N ALA A 43 -6.41 1.09 3.22
CA ALA A 43 -5.42 1.60 2.27
C ALA A 43 -5.90 2.95 1.70
N THR A 44 -5.00 3.92 1.57
CA THR A 44 -5.31 5.25 1.02
C THR A 44 -5.55 5.21 -0.48
N ALA A 45 -4.90 4.27 -1.16
CA ALA A 45 -5.05 4.02 -2.60
C ALA A 45 -4.69 2.55 -2.91
N GLY A 46 -4.97 2.11 -4.14
CA GLY A 46 -4.55 0.81 -4.66
C GLY A 46 -3.14 0.79 -5.24
N ASP A 47 -2.41 1.91 -5.17
CA ASP A 47 -1.07 2.01 -5.74
C ASP A 47 -0.03 1.29 -4.87
N PRO A 48 1.03 0.75 -5.49
CA PRO A 48 2.16 0.19 -4.79
C PRO A 48 2.79 1.15 -3.78
N GLY A 49 3.13 0.65 -2.59
CA GLY A 49 3.72 1.48 -1.54
C GLY A 49 2.76 2.48 -0.87
N ALA A 50 1.48 2.52 -1.28
CA ALA A 50 0.50 3.42 -0.70
C ALA A 50 0.41 3.25 0.82
N GLY A 51 0.21 4.37 1.51
CA GLY A 51 -0.02 4.40 2.95
C GLY A 51 -1.35 3.77 3.34
N ALA A 52 -1.54 3.57 4.62
CA ALA A 52 -2.81 3.14 5.17
C ALA A 52 -3.23 4.02 6.33
N PHE A 53 -4.51 4.27 6.40
CA PHE A 53 -5.15 4.91 7.53
C PHE A 53 -5.49 3.86 8.58
N ILE A 54 -5.07 4.11 9.82
CA ILE A 54 -5.26 3.16 10.92
C ILE A 54 -6.12 3.82 11.99
N GLN A 55 -7.17 3.14 12.40
CA GLN A 55 -8.01 3.57 13.52
C GLN A 55 -8.19 2.43 14.52
N ILE A 56 -8.12 2.77 15.81
CA ILE A 56 -8.40 1.86 16.91
C ILE A 56 -9.71 2.32 17.59
N ARG A 57 -10.73 1.45 17.57
CA ARG A 57 -12.07 1.71 18.13
C ARG A 57 -12.82 2.87 17.48
N GLY A 58 -12.47 3.24 16.24
CA GLY A 58 -13.12 4.32 15.50
C GLY A 58 -12.54 5.72 15.76
N GLN A 59 -13.20 6.72 15.21
CA GLN A 59 -12.78 8.12 15.32
C GLN A 59 -13.22 8.69 16.68
N ASN A 60 -12.29 9.22 17.44
CA ASN A 60 -12.50 9.78 18.77
C ASN A 60 -12.19 11.28 18.86
N THR A 61 -11.91 11.93 17.75
CA THR A 61 -11.68 13.37 17.63
C THR A 61 -12.39 13.93 16.40
N ILE A 62 -12.85 15.16 16.49
CA ILE A 62 -13.55 15.85 15.38
C ILE A 62 -12.55 16.59 14.49
N LEU A 63 -11.53 17.19 15.07
CA LEU A 63 -10.58 18.06 14.36
C LEU A 63 -9.13 17.57 14.41
N GLY A 64 -8.84 16.52 15.18
CA GLY A 64 -7.48 16.00 15.37
C GLY A 64 -7.21 14.73 14.57
N ASP A 65 -5.94 14.34 14.52
CA ASP A 65 -5.52 13.05 13.99
C ASP A 65 -5.97 11.92 14.94
N SER A 66 -6.67 10.92 14.42
CA SER A 66 -7.11 9.73 15.15
C SER A 66 -6.18 8.53 14.96
N SER A 67 -5.03 8.74 14.35
CA SER A 67 -4.03 7.68 14.15
C SER A 67 -3.41 7.24 15.47
N PRO A 68 -3.16 5.93 15.66
CA PRO A 68 -2.47 5.44 16.83
C PRO A 68 -0.98 5.79 16.80
N LEU A 69 -0.36 5.85 17.97
CA LEU A 69 1.09 5.92 18.09
C LEU A 69 1.72 4.58 17.69
N ILE A 70 2.75 4.62 16.86
CA ILE A 70 3.45 3.42 16.41
C ILE A 70 4.83 3.37 17.04
N ILE A 71 5.18 2.21 17.56
CA ILE A 71 6.43 1.97 18.26
C ILE A 71 7.09 0.74 17.66
N VAL A 72 8.31 0.90 17.18
CA VAL A 72 9.12 -0.19 16.60
C VAL A 72 10.33 -0.43 17.51
N ASP A 73 10.44 -1.61 18.07
CA ASP A 73 11.52 -2.01 19.01
C ASP A 73 11.75 -1.01 20.15
N GLY A 74 10.68 -0.34 20.59
CA GLY A 74 10.72 0.63 21.69
C GLY A 74 10.89 2.08 21.25
N VAL A 75 11.09 2.37 19.98
CA VAL A 75 11.25 3.72 19.43
C VAL A 75 9.96 4.16 18.73
N PRO A 76 9.40 5.34 19.06
CA PRO A 76 8.27 5.90 18.34
C PRO A 76 8.64 6.21 16.88
N VAL A 77 7.77 5.78 15.96
CA VAL A 77 7.92 6.01 14.52
C VAL A 77 6.73 6.81 14.04
N SER A 78 6.99 7.85 13.25
CA SER A 78 5.93 8.63 12.62
C SER A 78 5.24 7.81 11.54
N ASN A 79 3.91 7.79 11.55
CA ASN A 79 3.08 7.29 10.45
C ASN A 79 2.58 8.43 9.57
N SER A 80 3.19 9.61 9.67
CA SER A 80 2.84 10.70 8.75
C SER A 80 3.15 10.29 7.32
N ASN A 81 2.19 10.49 6.46
CA ASN A 81 2.36 10.27 5.03
C ASN A 81 3.37 11.27 4.48
N PHE A 82 4.34 10.79 3.72
CA PHE A 82 5.30 11.64 3.03
C PHE A 82 4.75 12.00 1.65
N GLY A 83 4.56 13.28 1.41
CA GLY A 83 4.11 13.81 0.13
C GLY A 83 3.35 15.12 0.31
N SER A 84 3.31 15.92 -0.73
CA SER A 84 2.46 17.10 -0.77
C SER A 84 0.99 16.67 -0.75
N SER A 85 0.13 17.38 -0.04
CA SER A 85 -1.33 17.21 -0.06
C SER A 85 -1.95 17.59 -1.43
N THR A 86 -1.19 17.49 -2.50
CA THR A 86 -1.66 17.75 -3.85
C THR A 86 -2.63 16.65 -4.26
N ALA A 87 -3.82 17.01 -4.65
CA ALA A 87 -4.85 16.09 -5.09
C ALA A 87 -4.32 15.14 -6.20
N GLY A 88 -4.49 13.84 -6.00
CA GLY A 88 -4.05 12.81 -6.95
C GLY A 88 -2.65 12.23 -6.73
N VAL A 89 -1.91 12.70 -5.71
CA VAL A 89 -0.61 12.09 -5.35
C VAL A 89 -0.81 11.06 -4.24
N VAL A 90 -0.40 9.83 -4.52
CA VAL A 90 -0.40 8.75 -3.52
C VAL A 90 0.69 9.02 -2.49
N GLN A 91 0.29 9.06 -1.22
CA GLN A 91 1.23 9.27 -0.13
C GLN A 91 1.77 7.92 0.36
N GLN A 92 3.09 7.80 0.39
CA GLN A 92 3.76 6.60 0.92
C GLN A 92 3.84 6.67 2.45
N SER A 93 3.74 5.51 3.10
CA SER A 93 3.90 5.39 4.55
C SER A 93 5.24 4.75 4.91
N ARG A 94 5.95 5.33 5.91
CA ARG A 94 7.16 4.75 6.48
C ARG A 94 6.97 3.37 7.10
N LEU A 95 5.76 2.98 7.41
CA LEU A 95 5.48 1.64 7.90
C LEU A 95 5.63 0.56 6.82
N ASN A 96 5.49 0.94 5.55
CA ASN A 96 5.78 0.04 4.44
C ASN A 96 7.28 -0.25 4.29
N ASP A 97 8.15 0.54 4.95
CA ASP A 97 9.59 0.28 4.96
C ASP A 97 9.96 -0.97 5.77
N ILE A 98 9.08 -1.43 6.67
CA ILE A 98 9.31 -2.60 7.50
C ILE A 98 8.75 -3.84 6.81
N PRO A 99 9.59 -4.80 6.38
CA PRO A 99 9.11 -6.05 5.81
C PRO A 99 8.28 -6.84 6.82
N ALA A 100 7.13 -7.35 6.39
CA ALA A 100 6.29 -8.22 7.22
C ALA A 100 7.05 -9.47 7.72
N SER A 101 8.02 -9.95 6.91
CA SER A 101 8.89 -11.07 7.24
C SER A 101 9.83 -10.83 8.43
N ASP A 102 10.16 -9.57 8.72
CA ASP A 102 11.07 -9.19 9.81
C ASP A 102 10.36 -9.00 11.14
N ILE A 103 9.05 -9.11 11.17
CA ILE A 103 8.27 -8.92 12.40
C ILE A 103 8.19 -10.24 13.18
N GLU A 104 8.42 -10.16 14.48
CA GLU A 104 8.19 -11.25 15.41
C GLU A 104 6.77 -11.21 15.98
N SER A 105 6.32 -10.02 16.37
CA SER A 105 4.97 -9.81 16.89
C SER A 105 4.52 -8.36 16.75
N MET A 106 3.22 -8.16 16.66
CA MET A 106 2.59 -6.86 16.77
C MET A 106 1.56 -6.88 17.89
N THR A 107 1.66 -5.93 18.80
CA THR A 107 0.74 -5.78 19.92
C THR A 107 -0.03 -4.49 19.77
N VAL A 108 -1.35 -4.57 19.80
CA VAL A 108 -2.24 -3.41 19.77
C VAL A 108 -2.76 -3.16 21.17
N LEU A 109 -2.42 -1.99 21.72
CA LEU A 109 -2.91 -1.49 22.99
C LEU A 109 -4.04 -0.51 22.74
N LYS A 110 -5.23 -0.79 23.24
CA LYS A 110 -6.45 -0.04 22.94
C LYS A 110 -6.84 0.89 24.11
N GLY A 111 -6.99 2.18 23.80
CA GLY A 111 -7.56 3.16 24.74
C GLY A 111 -6.61 3.62 25.86
N ALA A 112 -7.18 3.99 26.99
CA ALA A 112 -6.47 4.65 28.11
C ALA A 112 -5.27 3.88 28.68
N ALA A 113 -5.27 2.56 28.60
CA ALA A 113 -4.12 1.73 29.03
C ALA A 113 -2.85 2.03 28.24
N ALA A 114 -2.97 2.41 27.00
CA ALA A 114 -1.85 2.83 26.14
C ALA A 114 -1.32 4.20 26.59
N ALA A 115 -2.22 5.14 26.89
CA ALA A 115 -1.86 6.49 27.33
C ALA A 115 -1.15 6.50 28.70
N ALA A 116 -1.47 5.55 29.58
CA ALA A 116 -0.80 5.42 30.87
C ALA A 116 0.70 5.05 30.76
N VAL A 117 1.09 4.37 29.68
CA VAL A 117 2.48 3.95 29.44
C VAL A 117 3.25 4.93 28.56
N TRP A 118 2.57 5.51 27.54
CA TRP A 118 3.21 6.30 26.48
C TRP A 118 2.77 7.77 26.46
N GLY A 119 2.02 8.22 27.45
CA GLY A 119 1.58 9.61 27.59
C GLY A 119 0.44 10.00 26.64
N SER A 120 0.21 11.31 26.51
CA SER A 120 -0.90 11.88 25.72
C SER A 120 -0.85 11.53 24.23
N GLY A 121 0.33 11.33 23.64
CA GLY A 121 0.48 10.92 22.26
C GLY A 121 -0.13 9.54 21.94
N ALA A 122 -0.43 8.74 22.97
CA ALA A 122 -1.04 7.43 22.85
C ALA A 122 -2.55 7.43 23.13
N ALA A 123 -3.21 8.59 23.17
CA ALA A 123 -4.65 8.70 23.45
C ALA A 123 -5.52 7.89 22.46
N ASN A 124 -5.09 7.78 21.20
CA ASN A 124 -5.76 7.02 20.15
C ASN A 124 -5.38 5.53 20.13
N GLY A 125 -4.61 5.07 21.12
CA GLY A 125 -4.05 3.74 21.19
C GLY A 125 -2.61 3.66 20.69
N VAL A 126 -1.99 2.48 20.86
CA VAL A 126 -0.60 2.24 20.47
C VAL A 126 -0.50 0.92 19.72
N ILE A 127 0.30 0.90 18.67
CA ILE A 127 0.74 -0.30 17.98
C ILE A 127 2.22 -0.51 18.27
N VAL A 128 2.54 -1.57 19.01
CA VAL A 128 3.92 -1.95 19.32
C VAL A 128 4.33 -3.07 18.39
N ILE A 129 5.34 -2.81 17.58
CA ILE A 129 5.94 -3.75 16.63
C ILE A 129 7.26 -4.22 17.22
N GLN A 130 7.39 -5.53 17.34
CA GLN A 130 8.66 -6.17 17.72
C GLN A 130 9.23 -6.86 16.50
N THR A 131 10.48 -6.54 16.15
CA THR A 131 11.18 -7.19 15.06
C THR A 131 11.92 -8.45 15.53
N LYS A 132 12.17 -9.36 14.59
CA LYS A 132 12.92 -10.59 14.86
C LYS A 132 14.31 -10.29 15.41
N LYS A 133 14.69 -11.03 16.44
CA LYS A 133 15.99 -10.93 17.09
C LYS A 133 16.73 -12.26 17.02
N GLY A 134 18.03 -12.21 17.18
CA GLY A 134 18.83 -13.40 17.34
C GLY A 134 18.34 -14.24 18.53
N LYS A 135 18.22 -15.54 18.35
CA LYS A 135 17.88 -16.50 19.43
C LYS A 135 19.14 -17.21 19.85
N ALA A 136 19.51 -17.07 21.13
CA ALA A 136 20.67 -17.71 21.71
C ALA A 136 20.51 -19.24 21.77
N GLY A 137 21.61 -19.98 21.68
CA GLY A 137 21.63 -21.46 21.77
C GLY A 137 21.10 -22.20 20.56
N GLY A 138 20.71 -21.48 19.47
CA GLY A 138 20.06 -22.09 18.28
C GLY A 138 20.99 -22.48 17.14
N GLY A 139 22.30 -22.26 17.24
CA GLY A 139 23.24 -22.48 16.11
C GLY A 139 22.95 -21.61 14.91
N LEU A 140 23.15 -22.16 13.71
CA LEU A 140 22.82 -21.49 12.45
C LEU A 140 21.42 -21.93 11.96
N LYS A 141 20.52 -20.97 11.77
CA LYS A 141 19.21 -21.23 11.18
C LYS A 141 18.98 -20.24 10.02
N VAL A 142 18.77 -20.77 8.84
CA VAL A 142 18.48 -20.00 7.62
C VAL A 142 17.01 -20.18 7.25
N SER A 143 16.34 -19.10 6.91
CA SER A 143 14.97 -19.08 6.41
C SER A 143 14.93 -18.30 5.12
N PHE A 144 14.29 -18.85 4.12
CA PHE A 144 14.02 -18.17 2.84
C PHE A 144 12.54 -18.28 2.53
N SER A 145 11.96 -17.18 2.08
CA SER A 145 10.59 -17.16 1.58
C SER A 145 10.51 -16.30 0.31
N SER A 146 9.66 -16.70 -0.60
CA SER A 146 9.36 -15.97 -1.83
C SER A 146 7.86 -16.00 -2.05
N SER A 147 7.29 -14.87 -2.48
CA SER A 147 5.90 -14.78 -2.90
C SER A 147 5.78 -14.03 -4.22
N LEU A 148 4.83 -14.46 -5.04
CA LEU A 148 4.43 -13.83 -6.29
C LEU A 148 2.94 -13.53 -6.21
N SER A 149 2.54 -12.28 -6.45
CA SER A 149 1.15 -11.89 -6.63
C SER A 149 0.95 -11.33 -8.03
N ILE A 150 -0.21 -11.60 -8.60
CA ILE A 150 -0.64 -11.11 -9.89
C ILE A 150 -1.95 -10.37 -9.68
N ASP A 151 -1.96 -9.08 -10.04
CA ASP A 151 -3.07 -8.19 -9.82
C ASP A 151 -3.65 -7.73 -11.16
N GLU A 152 -4.97 -7.84 -11.31
CA GLU A 152 -5.69 -7.40 -12.49
C GLU A 152 -6.83 -6.48 -12.10
N VAL A 153 -7.14 -5.53 -12.96
CA VAL A 153 -8.29 -4.65 -12.77
C VAL A 153 -9.58 -5.45 -13.01
N ASN A 154 -10.31 -5.73 -11.95
CA ASN A 154 -11.44 -6.66 -11.98
C ASN A 154 -12.82 -6.03 -12.22
N ARG A 155 -12.93 -4.70 -12.20
CA ARG A 155 -14.22 -4.03 -12.38
C ARG A 155 -14.18 -3.04 -13.51
N GLU A 156 -14.96 -3.36 -14.51
CA GLU A 156 -15.31 -2.48 -15.61
C GLU A 156 -16.81 -2.26 -15.59
N HIS A 157 -17.21 -0.99 -15.59
CA HIS A 157 -18.58 -0.68 -15.95
C HIS A 157 -18.69 -0.80 -17.45
N GLU A 158 -19.61 -1.63 -17.93
CA GLU A 158 -19.97 -1.66 -19.34
C GLU A 158 -20.36 -0.26 -19.77
N LYS A 159 -19.74 0.21 -20.82
CA LYS A 159 -20.09 1.51 -21.43
C LYS A 159 -21.19 1.29 -22.43
N GLN A 160 -22.17 2.16 -22.39
CA GLN A 160 -23.25 2.13 -23.37
C GLN A 160 -22.70 2.42 -24.77
N GLY A 161 -23.15 1.68 -25.77
CA GLY A 161 -22.77 1.82 -27.17
C GLY A 161 -23.93 2.26 -28.07
N LEU A 162 -25.05 2.70 -27.48
CA LEU A 162 -26.25 3.06 -28.23
C LEU A 162 -26.28 4.53 -28.63
N TYR A 163 -25.83 5.41 -27.75
CA TYR A 163 -25.87 6.87 -27.96
C TYR A 163 -24.45 7.45 -27.95
N GLY A 164 -24.26 8.47 -28.79
CA GLY A 164 -23.02 9.21 -28.90
C GLY A 164 -22.85 10.28 -27.82
N GLN A 165 -21.75 11.02 -27.94
CA GLN A 165 -21.48 12.21 -27.15
C GLN A 165 -22.50 13.30 -27.47
N GLY A 166 -23.04 13.94 -26.44
CA GLY A 166 -24.06 14.98 -26.60
C GLY A 166 -25.16 14.86 -25.56
N SER A 167 -26.23 15.61 -25.78
CA SER A 167 -27.40 15.61 -24.91
C SER A 167 -28.68 15.78 -25.70
N ARG A 168 -29.80 15.32 -25.10
CA ARG A 168 -31.13 15.47 -25.69
C ARG A 168 -31.28 14.87 -27.10
N GLY A 169 -30.56 13.80 -27.39
CA GLY A 169 -30.60 13.14 -28.69
C GLY A 169 -29.82 13.84 -29.81
N VAL A 170 -28.99 14.84 -29.47
CA VAL A 170 -28.19 15.60 -30.44
C VAL A 170 -26.71 15.44 -30.10
N TRP A 171 -25.93 15.09 -31.11
CA TRP A 171 -24.48 15.06 -31.00
C TRP A 171 -23.91 16.47 -30.76
N SER A 172 -22.88 16.56 -29.94
CA SER A 172 -22.14 17.81 -29.70
C SER A 172 -20.67 17.52 -29.45
N SER A 173 -19.79 18.26 -30.14
CA SER A 173 -18.33 18.20 -29.90
C SER A 173 -17.92 18.75 -28.53
N ASN A 174 -18.74 19.58 -27.91
CA ASN A 174 -18.49 20.23 -26.64
C ASN A 174 -19.55 19.84 -25.58
N ALA A 175 -19.74 18.56 -25.37
CA ALA A 175 -20.81 18.05 -24.51
C ALA A 175 -20.46 17.94 -23.04
N GLY A 176 -19.30 18.40 -22.59
CA GLY A 176 -18.91 18.37 -21.17
C GLY A 176 -18.97 16.98 -20.51
N GLY A 177 -18.71 15.91 -21.26
CA GLY A 177 -18.79 14.52 -20.79
C GLY A 177 -20.18 13.89 -20.86
N ALA A 178 -21.19 14.57 -21.39
CA ALA A 178 -22.52 13.99 -21.60
C ALA A 178 -22.51 12.93 -22.73
N SER A 179 -23.17 11.79 -22.50
CA SER A 179 -23.20 10.62 -23.39
C SER A 179 -24.62 10.20 -23.79
N TRP A 180 -25.54 11.18 -23.89
CA TRP A 180 -26.93 11.02 -24.35
C TRP A 180 -27.20 11.91 -25.56
N GLY A 181 -26.28 11.87 -26.51
CA GLY A 181 -26.37 12.53 -27.80
C GLY A 181 -27.28 11.78 -28.79
N ASP A 182 -26.88 11.84 -30.05
CA ASP A 182 -27.58 11.14 -31.13
C ASP A 182 -27.45 9.60 -31.01
N LYS A 183 -28.40 8.91 -31.60
CA LYS A 183 -28.35 7.44 -31.67
C LYS A 183 -27.33 7.02 -32.73
N ILE A 184 -26.32 6.22 -32.29
CA ILE A 184 -25.19 5.85 -33.16
C ILE A 184 -25.64 5.06 -34.40
N SER A 185 -26.69 4.23 -34.29
CA SER A 185 -27.24 3.47 -35.42
C SER A 185 -27.81 4.37 -36.55
N ASP A 186 -28.25 5.56 -36.20
CA ASP A 186 -28.92 6.48 -37.14
C ASP A 186 -27.91 7.31 -37.93
N ARG A 187 -26.63 7.28 -37.58
CA ARG A 187 -25.55 7.92 -38.34
C ARG A 187 -25.36 7.24 -39.70
N SER A 188 -24.88 8.00 -40.70
CA SER A 188 -24.65 7.48 -42.05
C SER A 188 -23.61 6.34 -42.10
N GLY A 189 -22.66 6.31 -41.18
CA GLY A 189 -21.51 5.41 -41.22
C GLY A 189 -20.33 5.89 -42.06
N ALA A 190 -20.46 7.08 -42.65
CA ALA A 190 -19.40 7.72 -43.45
C ALA A 190 -18.30 8.30 -42.57
N ALA A 191 -17.23 8.82 -43.17
CA ALA A 191 -16.21 9.59 -42.48
C ALA A 191 -16.80 10.83 -41.79
N ASN A 192 -16.24 11.20 -40.63
CA ASN A 192 -16.65 12.40 -39.91
C ASN A 192 -16.26 13.66 -40.71
N THR A 193 -17.09 14.70 -40.68
CA THR A 193 -16.75 16.01 -41.23
C THR A 193 -15.82 16.74 -40.26
N LEU A 194 -14.67 17.20 -40.76
CA LEU A 194 -13.63 17.87 -39.96
C LEU A 194 -13.55 19.35 -40.34
N ASN A 195 -13.32 20.20 -39.36
CA ASN A 195 -12.94 21.60 -39.59
C ASN A 195 -11.42 21.73 -39.68
N THR A 196 -10.88 21.65 -40.88
CA THR A 196 -9.44 21.74 -41.14
C THR A 196 -8.86 23.15 -40.98
N SER A 197 -9.70 24.18 -40.89
CA SER A 197 -9.31 25.57 -40.57
C SER A 197 -9.53 25.93 -39.10
N GLY A 198 -10.08 25.02 -38.29
CA GLY A 198 -10.33 25.22 -36.88
C GLY A 198 -9.12 24.92 -35.99
N ALA A 199 -9.32 24.97 -34.67
CA ALA A 199 -8.31 24.56 -33.68
C ALA A 199 -7.98 23.07 -33.84
N PHE A 200 -6.70 22.74 -33.73
CA PHE A 200 -6.19 21.38 -33.86
C PHE A 200 -5.12 21.10 -32.81
N PHE A 201 -4.78 19.85 -32.64
CA PHE A 201 -3.58 19.43 -31.87
C PHE A 201 -2.80 18.38 -32.65
N VAL A 202 -1.52 18.27 -32.36
CA VAL A 202 -0.63 17.27 -32.92
C VAL A 202 -0.33 16.23 -31.82
N GLY A 203 -0.51 14.95 -32.15
CA GLY A 203 -0.21 13.86 -31.22
C GLY A 203 1.30 13.68 -31.04
N ASP A 204 1.76 13.69 -29.79
CA ASP A 204 3.19 13.67 -29.45
C ASP A 204 3.93 12.42 -29.96
N VAL A 205 3.26 11.28 -29.98
CA VAL A 205 3.89 9.98 -30.34
C VAL A 205 3.90 9.73 -31.84
N THR A 206 2.83 10.13 -32.53
CA THR A 206 2.65 9.79 -33.95
C THR A 206 2.93 10.94 -34.89
N GLY A 207 3.00 12.19 -34.39
CA GLY A 207 3.04 13.40 -35.20
C GLY A 207 1.76 13.65 -36.03
N ALA A 208 0.71 12.86 -35.81
CA ALA A 208 -0.55 12.98 -36.52
C ALA A 208 -1.29 14.24 -36.09
N THR A 209 -1.81 14.99 -37.08
CA THR A 209 -2.60 16.18 -36.83
C THR A 209 -4.07 15.81 -36.70
N TYR A 210 -4.70 16.28 -35.60
CA TYR A 210 -6.12 16.05 -35.32
C TYR A 210 -6.92 17.34 -35.41
N TYR A 211 -8.03 17.29 -36.12
CA TYR A 211 -8.91 18.42 -36.33
C TYR A 211 -10.24 18.23 -35.60
N PRO A 212 -10.90 19.32 -35.18
CA PRO A 212 -12.22 19.24 -34.58
C PRO A 212 -13.24 18.60 -35.53
N ILE A 213 -14.05 17.71 -34.98
CA ILE A 213 -15.18 17.12 -35.69
C ILE A 213 -16.33 18.11 -35.62
N THR A 214 -16.88 18.48 -36.76
CA THR A 214 -18.07 19.34 -36.87
C THR A 214 -19.35 18.53 -37.03
N GLU A 215 -19.24 17.34 -37.66
CA GLU A 215 -20.37 16.43 -37.84
C GLU A 215 -19.90 14.99 -37.63
N LYS A 216 -20.51 14.26 -36.69
CA LYS A 216 -20.18 12.90 -36.38
C LYS A 216 -20.98 11.92 -37.22
N ASN A 217 -20.37 11.38 -38.26
CA ASN A 217 -20.97 10.43 -39.19
C ASN A 217 -20.63 8.98 -38.92
N SER A 218 -19.47 8.72 -38.29
CA SER A 218 -19.03 7.35 -38.03
C SER A 218 -19.89 6.67 -36.99
N ARG A 219 -20.13 5.37 -37.17
CA ARG A 219 -20.84 4.49 -36.21
C ARG A 219 -19.89 3.85 -35.19
N GLU A 220 -18.71 4.40 -35.01
CA GLU A 220 -17.78 3.94 -34.00
C GLU A 220 -18.36 4.06 -32.60
N VAL A 221 -18.26 3.01 -31.86
CA VAL A 221 -18.56 2.95 -30.43
C VAL A 221 -17.26 3.07 -29.63
N TYR A 222 -17.38 3.22 -28.31
CA TYR A 222 -16.22 3.24 -27.42
C TYR A 222 -15.31 2.03 -27.67
N ASN A 223 -14.04 2.31 -27.86
CA ASN A 223 -13.01 1.32 -28.07
C ASN A 223 -12.24 1.08 -26.76
N GLN A 224 -12.09 -0.19 -26.37
CA GLN A 224 -11.36 -0.61 -25.18
C GLN A 224 -9.85 -0.30 -25.26
N ALA A 225 -9.29 -0.18 -26.46
CA ALA A 225 -7.85 0.02 -26.69
C ALA A 225 -7.26 1.22 -25.92
N ASN A 226 -8.01 2.30 -25.71
CA ASN A 226 -7.55 3.45 -24.92
C ASN A 226 -7.31 3.06 -23.44
N ARG A 227 -8.08 2.13 -22.93
CA ARG A 227 -7.97 1.62 -21.58
C ARG A 227 -6.83 0.62 -21.44
N ASP A 228 -6.69 -0.26 -22.44
CA ASP A 228 -5.64 -1.28 -22.46
C ASP A 228 -4.23 -0.65 -22.52
N GLN A 229 -4.12 0.60 -22.96
CA GLN A 229 -2.88 1.38 -22.88
C GLN A 229 -2.58 1.90 -21.48
N ILE A 230 -3.61 2.13 -20.66
CA ILE A 230 -3.46 2.66 -19.30
C ILE A 230 -3.22 1.54 -18.29
N PHE A 231 -3.92 0.41 -18.45
CA PHE A 231 -3.86 -0.70 -17.52
C PHE A 231 -2.97 -1.83 -18.02
N ARG A 232 -2.30 -2.47 -17.08
CA ARG A 232 -1.51 -3.68 -17.29
C ARG A 232 -1.80 -4.67 -16.15
N THR A 233 -1.38 -5.91 -16.33
CA THR A 233 -1.29 -6.87 -15.23
C THR A 233 -0.21 -6.42 -14.26
N GLY A 234 -0.58 -6.17 -13.02
CA GLY A 234 0.34 -5.87 -11.93
C GLY A 234 1.06 -7.14 -11.47
N ILE A 235 2.32 -7.03 -11.13
CA ILE A 235 3.13 -8.16 -10.62
C ILE A 235 3.88 -7.70 -9.38
N THR A 236 3.67 -8.39 -8.27
CA THR A 236 4.41 -8.18 -7.04
C THR A 236 5.29 -9.38 -6.74
N GLN A 237 6.59 -9.16 -6.63
CA GLN A 237 7.58 -10.15 -6.22
C GLN A 237 8.19 -9.77 -4.89
N ASN A 238 8.20 -10.69 -3.94
CA ASN A 238 8.78 -10.47 -2.63
C ASN A 238 9.72 -11.62 -2.27
N TYR A 239 10.95 -11.30 -1.95
CA TYR A 239 12.00 -12.25 -1.56
C TYR A 239 12.52 -11.87 -0.18
N ASN A 240 12.57 -12.84 0.73
CA ASN A 240 13.04 -12.62 2.09
C ASN A 240 14.02 -13.72 2.48
N LEU A 241 15.18 -13.31 2.96
CA LEU A 241 16.22 -14.17 3.53
C LEU A 241 16.43 -13.77 4.98
N GLY A 242 16.33 -14.70 5.89
CA GLY A 242 16.63 -14.50 7.30
C GLY A 242 17.67 -15.50 7.78
N ILE A 243 18.69 -15.03 8.47
CA ILE A 243 19.77 -15.85 9.04
C ILE A 243 19.84 -15.55 10.53
N ASN A 244 19.56 -16.57 11.34
CA ASN A 244 19.81 -16.51 12.78
C ASN A 244 21.09 -17.29 13.07
N PHE A 245 22.04 -16.65 13.69
CA PHE A 245 23.31 -17.23 14.10
C PHE A 245 23.53 -17.03 15.60
N SER A 246 23.91 -18.09 16.28
CA SER A 246 24.29 -18.05 17.69
C SER A 246 25.51 -18.95 17.90
N ALA A 247 26.62 -18.34 18.22
CA ALA A 247 27.84 -19.08 18.52
C ALA A 247 27.76 -19.76 19.91
N ASN A 248 27.01 -19.19 20.84
CA ASN A 248 26.84 -19.67 22.22
C ASN A 248 25.56 -19.06 22.84
N GLU A 249 25.26 -19.38 24.08
CA GLU A 249 24.10 -18.86 24.80
C GLU A 249 24.19 -17.36 25.15
N LYS A 250 25.36 -16.75 24.98
CA LYS A 250 25.60 -15.34 25.32
C LYS A 250 25.56 -14.40 24.12
N SER A 251 25.69 -14.93 22.89
CA SER A 251 25.75 -14.12 21.69
C SER A 251 24.80 -14.66 20.62
N SER A 252 23.97 -13.79 20.09
CA SER A 252 23.07 -14.14 19.00
C SER A 252 22.93 -12.97 18.03
N THR A 253 22.91 -13.27 16.76
CA THR A 253 22.74 -12.30 15.68
C THR A 253 21.64 -12.77 14.73
N TYR A 254 20.74 -11.88 14.39
CA TYR A 254 19.78 -12.04 13.31
C TYR A 254 20.14 -11.09 12.18
N PHE A 255 20.34 -11.62 11.02
CA PHE A 255 20.48 -10.89 9.76
C PHE A 255 19.28 -11.15 8.88
N SER A 256 18.76 -10.11 8.21
CA SER A 256 17.76 -10.29 7.17
C SER A 256 18.03 -9.41 5.95
N TYR A 257 17.64 -9.93 4.80
CA TYR A 257 17.53 -9.20 3.55
C TYR A 257 16.13 -9.41 2.97
N SER A 258 15.47 -8.33 2.61
CA SER A 258 14.17 -8.36 1.94
C SER A 258 14.22 -7.51 0.69
N LYS A 259 13.75 -8.08 -0.43
CA LYS A 259 13.53 -7.35 -1.68
C LYS A 259 12.06 -7.45 -2.04
N LEU A 260 11.41 -6.30 -2.24
CA LEU A 260 10.07 -6.17 -2.78
C LEU A 260 10.18 -5.41 -4.12
N ASP A 261 9.63 -6.01 -5.18
CA ASP A 261 9.46 -5.40 -6.50
C ASP A 261 7.97 -5.48 -6.82
N GLN A 262 7.31 -4.35 -6.86
CA GLN A 262 5.87 -4.25 -7.06
C GLN A 262 5.58 -3.36 -8.26
N LYS A 263 5.04 -3.95 -9.31
CA LYS A 263 4.54 -3.25 -10.49
C LYS A 263 3.03 -3.16 -10.39
N GLY A 264 2.52 -1.94 -10.29
CA GLY A 264 1.09 -1.70 -10.19
C GLY A 264 0.34 -1.90 -11.49
N VAL A 265 -0.99 -1.84 -11.42
CA VAL A 265 -1.89 -2.06 -12.56
C VAL A 265 -1.96 -0.89 -13.53
N ILE A 266 -1.41 0.28 -13.17
CA ILE A 266 -1.33 1.46 -14.06
C ILE A 266 0.01 1.46 -14.76
N ASN A 267 0.01 1.53 -16.08
CA ASN A 267 1.22 1.49 -16.89
C ASN A 267 2.08 2.75 -16.69
N GLY A 268 3.37 2.57 -16.37
CA GLY A 268 4.38 3.64 -16.36
C GLY A 268 4.42 4.56 -15.12
N LEU A 269 3.47 4.47 -14.19
CA LEU A 269 3.38 5.42 -13.06
C LEU A 269 3.29 4.77 -11.67
N SER A 270 3.19 3.46 -11.58
CA SER A 270 2.89 2.77 -10.33
C SER A 270 3.85 1.62 -10.03
N ASP A 271 5.13 1.93 -9.98
CA ASP A 271 6.17 0.96 -9.61
C ASP A 271 6.74 1.32 -8.23
N TYR A 272 6.99 0.31 -7.41
CA TYR A 272 7.56 0.47 -6.08
C TYR A 272 8.58 -0.63 -5.82
N ASP A 273 9.82 -0.21 -5.59
CA ASP A 273 10.93 -1.08 -5.24
C ASP A 273 11.38 -0.80 -3.82
N ARG A 274 11.72 -1.85 -3.08
CA ARG A 274 12.29 -1.72 -1.75
C ARG A 274 13.31 -2.82 -1.49
N ASN A 275 14.49 -2.40 -1.03
CA ASN A 275 15.51 -3.30 -0.51
C ASN A 275 15.75 -2.98 0.96
N THR A 276 15.62 -3.96 1.83
CA THR A 276 15.82 -3.79 3.27
C THR A 276 16.88 -4.74 3.76
N PHE A 277 17.88 -4.20 4.45
CA PHE A 277 18.92 -4.95 5.18
C PHE A 277 18.74 -4.68 6.66
N ARG A 278 18.80 -5.71 7.48
CA ARG A 278 18.69 -5.60 8.93
C ARG A 278 19.68 -6.50 9.63
N ILE A 279 20.28 -5.97 10.71
CA ILE A 279 21.14 -6.72 11.62
C ILE A 279 20.69 -6.42 13.04
N ASN A 280 20.32 -7.44 13.79
CA ASN A 280 20.01 -7.36 15.21
C ASN A 280 20.93 -8.29 15.96
N THR A 281 21.76 -7.73 16.86
CA THR A 281 22.73 -8.49 17.63
C THR A 281 22.50 -8.26 19.12
N ILE A 282 22.55 -9.34 19.90
CA ILE A 282 22.48 -9.33 21.35
C ILE A 282 23.74 -10.04 21.86
N ASN A 283 24.50 -9.35 22.71
CA ASN A 283 25.69 -9.90 23.34
C ASN A 283 25.65 -9.67 24.83
N LYS A 284 25.67 -10.75 25.62
CA LYS A 284 25.86 -10.72 27.04
C LYS A 284 27.36 -10.78 27.35
N ILE A 285 27.95 -9.61 27.62
CA ILE A 285 29.38 -9.48 27.90
C ILE A 285 29.68 -10.07 29.31
N SER A 286 28.77 -9.83 30.26
CA SER A 286 28.81 -10.38 31.60
C SER A 286 27.38 -10.55 32.15
N ASP A 287 27.22 -11.08 33.34
CA ASP A 287 25.91 -11.22 33.99
C ASP A 287 25.24 -9.85 34.28
N LYS A 288 26.04 -8.77 34.25
CA LYS A 288 25.56 -7.40 34.51
C LYS A 288 25.51 -6.52 33.29
N ILE A 289 26.12 -6.92 32.16
CA ILE A 289 26.26 -6.10 30.96
C ILE A 289 25.75 -6.88 29.75
N GLU A 290 24.71 -6.36 29.13
CA GLU A 290 24.18 -6.84 27.86
C GLU A 290 24.18 -5.69 26.86
N THR A 291 24.69 -5.92 25.66
CA THR A 291 24.61 -4.97 24.53
C THR A 291 23.61 -5.45 23.51
N ARG A 292 22.81 -4.53 23.00
CA ARG A 292 21.84 -4.75 21.91
C ARG A 292 22.10 -3.73 20.83
N ILE A 293 22.30 -4.21 19.62
CA ILE A 293 22.50 -3.37 18.44
C ILE A 293 21.44 -3.75 17.43
N ASN A 294 20.60 -2.79 17.06
CA ASN A 294 19.59 -2.94 16.03
C ASN A 294 19.90 -1.91 14.92
N THR A 295 20.18 -2.38 13.74
CA THR A 295 20.48 -1.53 12.58
C THR A 295 19.65 -2.00 11.39
N SER A 296 19.08 -1.05 10.65
CA SER A 296 18.40 -1.31 9.39
C SER A 296 18.78 -0.27 8.36
N TYR A 297 18.96 -0.70 7.12
CA TYR A 297 19.12 0.14 5.94
C TYR A 297 18.03 -0.20 4.95
N ILE A 298 17.38 0.83 4.41
CA ILE A 298 16.24 0.73 3.51
C ILE A 298 16.49 1.68 2.34
N ASN A 299 16.33 1.14 1.15
CA ASN A 299 16.46 1.88 -0.11
C ASN A 299 15.32 1.53 -1.04
#